data_4978f5de845c60c1e94a76799b132630
#
_entry.id   4978f5de845c60c1e94a76799b132630
#
_cell.length_a   1.000
_cell.length_b   1.000
_cell.length_c   1.000
_cell.angle_alpha   90.00
_cell.angle_beta   90.00
_cell.angle_gamma   90.00
#
_symmetry.space_group_name_H-M   'P 1'
#
loop_
_entity.id
_entity.type
_entity.pdbx_description
1 polymer ?
#
loop_
_entity_poly.entity_id
_entity_poly.type
_entity_poly.pdbx_seq_one_letter_code
_entity_poly.pdbx_strand_id
1 'polypeptide(L)'
;MTKTAARSGRSQRFRAGPSVGFYHDLYRTQVIDRIKMVTAGVSAADAKLWLNIPALGRNFTLNALDLSIATFNKKVKANAKLSPAESERVVGFARLVGQIEAMIEEAGGPSDFDVQAWLARWLTEPLPALGNAKPIDFMNTMEGQNLVSEKLAQVASGAYA
;
A
#
# COMPACT_ATOMS: atom_id res chain seq x y z
N MET A 1 -20.09 -13.09 -51.68
CA MET A 1 -19.65 -13.82 -50.49
C MET A 1 -18.48 -13.09 -49.87
N THR A 2 -18.74 -12.21 -48.92
CA THR A 2 -17.71 -11.43 -48.22
C THR A 2 -17.44 -12.07 -46.87
N LYS A 3 -16.26 -12.67 -46.73
CA LYS A 3 -15.75 -13.20 -45.45
C LYS A 3 -15.32 -12.03 -44.59
N THR A 4 -16.11 -11.70 -43.59
CA THR A 4 -15.72 -10.76 -42.54
C THR A 4 -14.74 -11.48 -41.60
N ALA A 5 -13.47 -11.09 -41.66
CA ALA A 5 -12.46 -11.56 -40.72
C ALA A 5 -12.73 -10.90 -39.35
N ALA A 6 -13.07 -11.74 -38.38
CA ALA A 6 -13.14 -11.35 -37.00
C ALA A 6 -11.72 -10.94 -36.53
N ARG A 7 -11.50 -9.67 -36.31
CA ARG A 7 -10.32 -9.16 -35.59
C ARG A 7 -10.41 -9.66 -34.16
N SER A 8 -9.61 -10.66 -33.86
CA SER A 8 -9.26 -11.06 -32.51
C SER A 8 -8.62 -9.86 -31.80
N GLY A 9 -9.41 -9.15 -31.02
CA GLY A 9 -8.92 -8.13 -30.12
C GLY A 9 -8.05 -8.79 -29.06
N ARG A 10 -6.74 -8.70 -29.21
CA ARG A 10 -5.82 -8.94 -28.10
C ARG A 10 -6.19 -7.94 -27.02
N SER A 11 -6.91 -8.43 -26.02
CA SER A 11 -7.07 -7.75 -24.74
C SER A 11 -5.67 -7.52 -24.20
N GLN A 12 -5.14 -6.30 -24.40
CA GLN A 12 -4.00 -5.82 -23.64
C GLN A 12 -4.46 -5.83 -22.19
N ARG A 13 -4.06 -6.86 -21.46
CA ARG A 13 -4.12 -6.83 -20.00
C ARG A 13 -3.16 -5.75 -19.56
N PHE A 14 -3.65 -4.52 -19.45
CA PHE A 14 -2.98 -3.49 -18.69
C PHE A 14 -2.68 -4.12 -17.33
N ARG A 15 -1.42 -4.14 -16.94
CA ARG A 15 -1.02 -4.35 -15.56
C ARG A 15 -1.47 -3.09 -14.81
N ALA A 16 -2.76 -3.03 -14.53
CA ALA A 16 -3.31 -1.97 -13.73
C ALA A 16 -2.75 -2.13 -12.31
N GLY A 17 -1.98 -1.16 -11.87
CA GLY A 17 -1.82 -0.88 -10.47
C GLY A 17 -3.19 -0.58 -9.85
N PRO A 18 -3.28 -0.27 -8.56
CA PRO A 18 -4.52 0.20 -7.99
C PRO A 18 -5.03 1.39 -8.80
N SER A 19 -6.35 1.50 -8.96
CA SER A 19 -6.98 2.60 -9.68
C SER A 19 -6.53 3.95 -9.12
N VAL A 20 -6.55 4.99 -9.96
CA VAL A 20 -6.24 6.36 -9.51
C VAL A 20 -7.13 6.70 -8.31
N GLY A 21 -6.52 7.20 -7.23
CA GLY A 21 -7.23 7.53 -5.98
C GLY A 21 -7.50 6.35 -5.04
N PHE A 22 -7.15 5.13 -5.41
CA PHE A 22 -7.41 3.95 -4.58
C PHE A 22 -6.88 4.08 -3.15
N TYR A 23 -5.64 4.47 -2.98
CA TYR A 23 -5.02 4.59 -1.64
C TYR A 23 -5.68 5.71 -0.83
N HIS A 24 -5.98 6.83 -1.45
CA HIS A 24 -6.69 7.94 -0.84
C HIS A 24 -8.09 7.53 -0.38
N ASP A 25 -8.84 6.83 -1.21
CA ASP A 25 -10.17 6.32 -0.88
C ASP A 25 -10.11 5.29 0.25
N LEU A 26 -9.11 4.39 0.24
CA LEU A 26 -8.89 3.42 1.31
C LEU A 26 -8.59 4.12 2.64
N TYR A 27 -7.77 5.16 2.63
CA TYR A 27 -7.48 5.96 3.83
C TYR A 27 -8.74 6.62 4.39
N ARG A 28 -9.62 7.16 3.52
CA ARG A 28 -10.88 7.81 3.90
C ARG A 28 -12.02 6.84 4.19
N THR A 29 -11.88 5.57 3.86
CA THR A 29 -12.88 4.53 4.15
C THR A 29 -13.12 4.44 5.66
N GLN A 30 -14.38 4.29 6.07
CA GLN A 30 -14.71 4.17 7.49
C GLN A 30 -14.07 2.92 8.12
N VAL A 31 -13.73 3.03 9.39
CA VAL A 31 -13.05 1.95 10.14
C VAL A 31 -13.81 0.63 10.06
N ILE A 32 -15.16 0.68 10.20
CA ILE A 32 -15.98 -0.53 10.15
C ILE A 32 -15.91 -1.26 8.81
N ASP A 33 -15.80 -0.53 7.71
CA ASP A 33 -15.69 -1.14 6.38
C ASP A 33 -14.30 -1.71 6.12
N ARG A 34 -13.25 -1.08 6.65
CA ARG A 34 -11.91 -1.67 6.65
C ARG A 34 -11.82 -2.94 7.49
N ILE A 35 -12.48 -2.97 8.65
CA ILE A 35 -12.58 -4.19 9.49
C ILE A 35 -13.24 -5.31 8.69
N LYS A 36 -14.36 -5.03 7.99
CA LYS A 36 -15.01 -6.02 7.13
C LYS A 36 -14.09 -6.53 6.03
N MET A 37 -13.36 -5.63 5.38
CA MET A 37 -12.39 -5.98 4.33
C MET A 37 -11.29 -6.91 4.86
N VAL A 38 -10.72 -6.57 6.00
CA VAL A 38 -9.67 -7.37 6.66
C VAL A 38 -10.20 -8.73 7.09
N THR A 39 -11.38 -8.77 7.72
CA THR A 39 -12.00 -10.02 8.19
C THR A 39 -12.37 -10.95 7.03
N ALA A 40 -12.85 -10.41 5.92
CA ALA A 40 -13.13 -11.18 4.71
C ALA A 40 -11.86 -11.71 4.02
N GLY A 41 -10.73 -11.09 4.26
CA GLY A 41 -9.45 -11.39 3.62
C GLY A 41 -9.30 -10.70 2.25
N VAL A 42 -8.19 -9.99 2.08
CA VAL A 42 -7.81 -9.37 0.81
C VAL A 42 -7.33 -10.46 -0.15
N SER A 43 -7.71 -10.39 -1.42
CA SER A 43 -7.14 -11.32 -2.41
C SER A 43 -5.63 -11.10 -2.53
N ALA A 44 -4.87 -12.19 -2.67
CA ALA A 44 -3.42 -12.09 -2.83
C ALA A 44 -3.04 -11.34 -4.12
N ALA A 45 -3.87 -11.43 -5.16
CA ALA A 45 -3.68 -10.70 -6.41
C ALA A 45 -3.82 -9.18 -6.21
N ASP A 46 -4.83 -8.73 -5.46
CA ASP A 46 -5.01 -7.32 -5.13
C ASP A 46 -3.87 -6.82 -4.23
N ALA A 47 -3.53 -7.57 -3.20
CA ALA A 47 -2.41 -7.24 -2.32
C ALA A 47 -1.09 -7.07 -3.10
N LYS A 48 -0.85 -7.90 -4.11
CA LYS A 48 0.31 -7.77 -5.00
C LYS A 48 0.34 -6.42 -5.72
N LEU A 49 -0.81 -5.91 -6.13
CA LEU A 49 -0.93 -4.59 -6.76
C LEU A 49 -0.73 -3.46 -5.74
N TRP A 50 -1.35 -3.58 -4.57
CA TRP A 50 -1.28 -2.55 -3.53
C TRP A 50 0.11 -2.39 -2.91
N LEU A 51 0.89 -3.47 -2.87
CA LEU A 51 2.26 -3.47 -2.35
C LEU A 51 3.31 -3.16 -3.42
N ASN A 52 2.90 -2.84 -4.63
CA ASN A 52 3.82 -2.51 -5.71
C ASN A 52 4.29 -1.05 -5.60
N ILE A 53 5.22 -0.82 -4.71
CA ILE A 53 5.94 0.45 -4.54
C ILE A 53 7.33 0.26 -5.15
N PRO A 54 7.59 0.73 -6.37
CA PRO A 54 8.84 0.42 -7.09
C PRO A 54 10.10 0.81 -6.33
N ALA A 55 10.07 1.94 -5.62
CA ALA A 55 11.22 2.45 -4.85
C ALA A 55 11.57 1.59 -3.61
N LEU A 56 10.64 0.78 -3.09
CA LEU A 56 10.89 -0.17 -2.00
C LEU A 56 11.26 -1.56 -2.52
N GLY A 57 10.63 -1.98 -3.60
CA GLY A 57 10.67 -3.35 -4.08
C GLY A 57 9.73 -4.29 -3.30
N ARG A 58 9.06 -5.17 -4.04
CA ARG A 58 8.02 -6.04 -3.47
C ARG A 58 8.51 -6.95 -2.36
N ASN A 59 9.64 -7.62 -2.56
CA ASN A 59 10.15 -8.57 -1.58
C ASN A 59 10.57 -7.87 -0.28
N PHE A 60 11.15 -6.69 -0.38
CA PHE A 60 11.48 -5.87 0.78
C PHE A 60 10.21 -5.48 1.55
N THR A 61 9.17 -5.04 0.85
CA THR A 61 7.89 -4.68 1.46
C THR A 61 7.21 -5.87 2.12
N LEU A 62 7.20 -7.05 1.47
CA LEU A 62 6.66 -8.28 2.06
C LEU A 62 7.39 -8.65 3.36
N ASN A 63 8.72 -8.60 3.36
CA ASN A 63 9.51 -8.88 4.55
C ASN A 63 9.24 -7.87 5.67
N ALA A 64 9.12 -6.59 5.35
CA ALA A 64 8.81 -5.54 6.32
C ALA A 64 7.44 -5.74 6.99
N LEU A 65 6.49 -6.32 6.26
CA LEU A 65 5.16 -6.66 6.76
C LEU A 65 5.10 -8.04 7.42
N ASP A 66 6.22 -8.72 7.57
CA ASP A 66 6.29 -10.12 8.07
C ASP A 66 5.38 -11.07 7.26
N LEU A 67 5.44 -10.94 5.93
CA LEU A 67 4.74 -11.81 4.99
C LEU A 67 5.75 -12.73 4.29
N SER A 68 5.55 -14.05 4.42
CA SER A 68 6.39 -15.02 3.71
C SER A 68 6.28 -14.84 2.20
N ILE A 69 7.39 -14.55 1.54
CA ILE A 69 7.45 -14.35 0.08
C ILE A 69 6.95 -15.61 -0.65
N ALA A 70 7.39 -16.79 -0.22
CA ALA A 70 6.99 -18.05 -0.84
C ALA A 70 5.49 -18.32 -0.68
N THR A 71 4.94 -18.13 0.52
CA THR A 71 3.52 -18.31 0.81
C THR A 71 2.68 -17.29 0.06
N PHE A 72 3.10 -16.04 0.02
CA PHE A 72 2.42 -14.97 -0.72
C PHE A 72 2.35 -15.29 -2.21
N ASN A 73 3.47 -15.64 -2.83
CA ASN A 73 3.53 -16.02 -4.24
C ASN A 73 2.67 -17.25 -4.55
N LYS A 74 2.61 -18.23 -3.66
CA LYS A 74 1.75 -19.41 -3.79
C LYS A 74 0.27 -19.00 -3.77
N LYS A 75 -0.12 -18.12 -2.86
CA LYS A 75 -1.50 -17.59 -2.79
C LYS A 75 -1.88 -16.80 -4.03
N VAL A 76 -0.97 -15.99 -4.57
CA VAL A 76 -1.20 -15.26 -5.84
C VAL A 76 -1.46 -16.25 -6.98
N LYS A 77 -0.65 -17.30 -7.12
CA LYS A 77 -0.81 -18.32 -8.17
C LYS A 77 -2.11 -19.10 -8.01
N ALA A 78 -2.51 -19.39 -6.79
CA ALA A 78 -3.74 -20.12 -6.47
C ALA A 78 -5.01 -19.25 -6.51
N ASN A 79 -4.88 -17.96 -6.80
CA ASN A 79 -5.96 -16.97 -6.71
C ASN A 79 -6.66 -17.00 -5.35
N ALA A 80 -5.87 -17.16 -4.29
CA ALA A 80 -6.33 -17.28 -2.92
C ALA A 80 -6.38 -15.93 -2.21
N LYS A 81 -7.03 -15.91 -1.05
CA LYS A 81 -7.06 -14.77 -0.14
C LYS A 81 -5.95 -14.87 0.89
N LEU A 82 -5.50 -13.71 1.35
CA LEU A 82 -4.67 -13.58 2.54
C LEU A 82 -5.52 -13.88 3.80
N SER A 83 -4.86 -14.33 4.86
CA SER A 83 -5.49 -14.42 6.17
C SER A 83 -5.93 -13.05 6.69
N PRO A 84 -6.85 -12.95 7.65
CA PRO A 84 -7.19 -11.68 8.29
C PRO A 84 -5.96 -10.93 8.82
N ALA A 85 -5.04 -11.61 9.49
CA ALA A 85 -3.82 -11.00 10.02
C ALA A 85 -2.87 -10.47 8.92
N GLU A 86 -2.70 -11.22 7.84
CA GLU A 86 -1.92 -10.77 6.67
C GLU A 86 -2.62 -9.59 5.98
N SER A 87 -3.95 -9.67 5.81
CA SER A 87 -4.77 -8.61 5.20
C SER A 87 -4.70 -7.32 5.99
N GLU A 88 -4.71 -7.39 7.32
CA GLU A 88 -4.60 -6.24 8.21
C GLU A 88 -3.30 -5.47 7.97
N ARG A 89 -2.17 -6.17 7.88
CA ARG A 89 -0.87 -5.55 7.59
C ARG A 89 -0.80 -4.92 6.20
N VAL A 90 -1.36 -5.58 5.20
CA VAL A 90 -1.43 -5.06 3.83
C VAL A 90 -2.32 -3.83 3.72
N VAL A 91 -3.52 -3.87 4.30
CA VAL A 91 -4.45 -2.73 4.34
C VAL A 91 -3.83 -1.56 5.09
N GLY A 92 -3.17 -1.81 6.21
CA GLY A 92 -2.49 -0.77 6.99
C GLY A 92 -1.37 -0.09 6.21
N PHE A 93 -0.57 -0.84 5.45
CA PHE A 93 0.46 -0.27 4.58
C PHE A 93 -0.15 0.57 3.44
N ALA A 94 -1.17 0.06 2.76
CA ALA A 94 -1.87 0.80 1.70
C ALA A 94 -2.53 2.09 2.22
N ARG A 95 -3.09 2.05 3.44
CA ARG A 95 -3.61 3.26 4.11
C ARG A 95 -2.53 4.32 4.34
N LEU A 96 -1.31 3.92 4.65
CA LEU A 96 -0.21 4.86 4.86
C LEU A 96 0.10 5.64 3.57
N VAL A 97 0.07 4.98 2.42
CA VAL A 97 0.18 5.65 1.12
C VAL A 97 -0.94 6.68 0.94
N GLY A 98 -2.19 6.28 1.19
CA GLY A 98 -3.35 7.15 1.09
C GLY A 98 -3.33 8.32 2.09
N GLN A 99 -2.78 8.12 3.26
CA GLN A 99 -2.58 9.19 4.25
C GLN A 99 -1.69 10.30 3.68
N ILE A 100 -0.59 9.94 3.01
CA ILE A 100 0.29 10.93 2.40
C ILE A 100 -0.41 11.65 1.24
N GLU A 101 -1.13 10.91 0.40
CA GLU A 101 -1.92 11.51 -0.69
C GLU A 101 -2.89 12.58 -0.14
N ALA A 102 -3.61 12.26 0.94
CA ALA A 102 -4.52 13.18 1.60
C ALA A 102 -3.79 14.40 2.19
N MET A 103 -2.65 14.19 2.82
CA MET A 103 -1.82 15.27 3.39
C MET A 103 -1.32 16.23 2.31
N ILE A 104 -0.87 15.73 1.16
CA ILE A 104 -0.41 16.54 0.04
C ILE A 104 -1.57 17.33 -0.58
N GLU A 105 -2.73 16.71 -0.74
CA GLU A 105 -3.93 17.37 -1.23
C GLU A 105 -4.37 18.51 -0.30
N GLU A 106 -4.44 18.26 1.00
CA GLU A 106 -4.82 19.25 2.01
C GLU A 106 -3.83 20.43 2.10
N ALA A 107 -2.55 20.16 1.87
CA ALA A 107 -1.50 21.19 1.85
C ALA A 107 -1.47 21.98 0.52
N GLY A 108 -2.29 21.62 -0.48
CA GLY A 108 -2.25 22.22 -1.81
C GLY A 108 -0.95 21.93 -2.56
N GLY A 109 -0.35 20.77 -2.31
CA GLY A 109 0.90 20.35 -2.94
C GLY A 109 0.77 20.09 -4.44
N PRO A 110 1.89 19.96 -5.17
CA PRO A 110 1.87 19.77 -6.61
C PRO A 110 1.22 18.43 -6.98
N SER A 111 0.44 18.43 -8.05
CA SER A 111 -0.29 17.24 -8.53
C SER A 111 0.64 16.14 -9.07
N ASP A 112 1.88 16.46 -9.40
CA ASP A 112 2.93 15.55 -9.87
C ASP A 112 3.88 15.07 -8.76
N PHE A 113 3.55 15.34 -7.50
CA PHE A 113 4.34 14.86 -6.36
C PHE A 113 4.35 13.33 -6.32
N ASP A 114 5.54 12.74 -6.34
CA ASP A 114 5.72 11.29 -6.26
C ASP A 114 5.61 10.82 -4.80
N VAL A 115 4.37 10.55 -4.38
CA VAL A 115 4.03 10.07 -3.04
C VAL A 115 4.76 8.78 -2.70
N GLN A 116 4.84 7.85 -3.65
CA GLN A 116 5.42 6.53 -3.41
C GLN A 116 6.94 6.61 -3.23
N ALA A 117 7.62 7.40 -4.04
CA ALA A 117 9.06 7.62 -3.90
C ALA A 117 9.39 8.35 -2.58
N TRP A 118 8.59 9.35 -2.22
CA TRP A 118 8.74 10.07 -0.96
C TRP A 118 8.54 9.13 0.24
N LEU A 119 7.47 8.34 0.23
CA LEU A 119 7.17 7.36 1.29
C LEU A 119 8.30 6.34 1.44
N ALA A 120 8.78 5.79 0.34
CA ALA A 120 9.85 4.81 0.35
C ALA A 120 11.11 5.35 1.03
N ARG A 121 11.49 6.59 0.73
CA ARG A 121 12.61 7.26 1.37
C ARG A 121 12.36 7.49 2.85
N TRP A 122 11.21 8.07 3.21
CA TRP A 122 10.86 8.37 4.59
C TRP A 122 10.78 7.12 5.46
N LEU A 123 10.23 6.04 4.97
CA LEU A 123 10.15 4.75 5.69
C LEU A 123 11.52 4.12 5.96
N THR A 124 12.52 4.40 5.13
CA THR A 124 13.84 3.77 5.20
C THR A 124 14.93 4.65 5.81
N GLU A 125 14.60 5.90 6.12
CA GLU A 125 15.50 6.81 6.84
C GLU A 125 15.32 6.70 8.36
N PRO A 126 16.41 6.72 9.16
CA PRO A 126 16.30 6.76 10.62
C PRO A 126 15.58 8.02 11.09
N LEU A 127 14.65 7.88 12.03
CA LEU A 127 13.88 8.98 12.61
C LEU A 127 14.28 9.21 14.07
N PRO A 128 14.76 10.40 14.45
CA PRO A 128 15.07 10.72 15.84
C PRO A 128 13.90 10.48 16.80
N ALA A 129 12.69 10.78 16.37
CA ALA A 129 11.44 10.52 17.12
C ALA A 129 11.14 9.04 17.40
N LEU A 130 11.83 8.14 16.72
CA LEU A 130 11.77 6.68 16.93
C LEU A 130 13.07 6.13 17.51
N GLY A 131 13.86 6.96 18.19
CA GLY A 131 15.16 6.56 18.73
C GLY A 131 16.18 6.21 17.63
N ASN A 132 16.11 6.85 16.49
CA ASN A 132 16.89 6.57 15.27
C ASN A 132 16.59 5.22 14.60
N ALA A 133 15.50 4.55 14.96
CA ALA A 133 14.99 3.43 14.20
C ALA A 133 14.29 3.92 12.92
N LYS A 134 14.21 3.04 11.92
CA LYS A 134 13.52 3.33 10.67
C LYS A 134 12.03 3.04 10.82
N PRO A 135 11.12 3.89 10.31
CA PRO A 135 9.69 3.62 10.37
C PRO A 135 9.29 2.25 9.80
N ILE A 136 9.97 1.78 8.76
CA ILE A 136 9.71 0.48 8.13
C ILE A 136 9.85 -0.70 9.10
N ASP A 137 10.71 -0.58 10.12
CA ASP A 137 10.95 -1.63 11.10
C ASP A 137 9.74 -1.88 12.02
N PHE A 138 8.76 -0.99 12.03
CA PHE A 138 7.54 -1.08 12.83
C PHE A 138 6.32 -1.54 12.03
N MET A 139 6.46 -1.80 10.73
CA MET A 139 5.32 -2.06 9.84
C MET A 139 4.73 -3.47 9.94
N ASN A 140 5.35 -4.36 10.71
CA ASN A 140 4.92 -5.75 10.86
C ASN A 140 3.82 -5.98 11.91
N THR A 141 3.42 -4.94 12.65
CA THR A 141 2.34 -4.99 13.64
C THR A 141 1.38 -3.82 13.48
N MET A 142 0.15 -3.97 13.93
CA MET A 142 -0.84 -2.87 13.92
C MET A 142 -0.43 -1.73 14.85
N GLU A 143 0.09 -2.04 16.02
CA GLU A 143 0.61 -1.04 16.95
C GLU A 143 1.72 -0.22 16.30
N GLY A 144 2.67 -0.89 15.64
CA GLY A 144 3.74 -0.23 14.92
C GLY A 144 3.25 0.61 13.75
N GLN A 145 2.30 0.12 12.97
CA GLN A 145 1.69 0.89 11.88
C GLN A 145 0.96 2.13 12.38
N ASN A 146 0.26 2.04 13.51
CA ASN A 146 -0.37 3.18 14.15
C ASN A 146 0.66 4.22 14.60
N LEU A 147 1.76 3.79 15.22
CA LEU A 147 2.87 4.65 15.60
C LEU A 147 3.47 5.36 14.37
N VAL A 148 3.72 4.63 13.29
CA VAL A 148 4.25 5.21 12.04
C VAL A 148 3.27 6.23 11.44
N SER A 149 1.97 5.92 11.40
CA SER A 149 0.92 6.84 10.95
C SER A 149 0.87 8.13 11.78
N GLU A 150 1.00 8.00 13.10
CA GLU A 150 1.07 9.16 14.01
C GLU A 150 2.29 10.04 13.72
N LYS A 151 3.48 9.43 13.57
CA LYS A 151 4.70 10.18 13.24
C LYS A 151 4.59 10.87 11.88
N LEU A 152 3.97 10.22 10.92
CA LEU A 152 3.71 10.82 9.61
C LEU A 152 2.80 12.05 9.72
N ALA A 153 1.73 11.98 10.50
CA ALA A 153 0.84 13.11 10.76
C ALA A 153 1.58 14.30 11.44
N GLN A 154 2.52 14.01 12.32
CA GLN A 154 3.36 15.04 12.95
C GLN A 154 4.27 15.75 11.94
N VAL A 155 4.79 15.04 10.93
CA VAL A 155 5.57 15.67 9.84
C VAL A 155 4.71 16.69 9.08
N ALA A 156 3.47 16.38 8.79
CA ALA A 156 2.55 17.28 8.10
C ALA A 156 2.22 18.54 8.91
N SER A 157 2.12 18.42 10.23
CA SER A 157 1.81 19.55 11.11
C SER A 157 3.01 20.47 11.39
N GLY A 158 4.21 20.16 10.85
CA GLY A 158 5.43 20.93 11.12
C GLY A 158 5.99 20.73 12.53
N ALA A 159 5.52 19.75 13.29
CA ALA A 159 5.96 19.49 14.67
C ALA A 159 7.43 19.01 14.76
N TYR A 160 8.09 18.84 13.61
CA TYR A 160 9.51 18.50 13.47
C TYR A 160 10.30 19.59 12.73
N ALA A 161 9.81 20.81 12.76
CA ALA A 161 10.60 21.95 12.28
C ALA A 161 11.68 22.36 13.29
#